data_fc5ad2cca9623e64d9086927b7801b70
#
_entry.id   fc5ad2cca9623e64d9086927b7801b70
#
_cell.length_a   1.000
_cell.length_b   1.000
_cell.length_c   1.000
_cell.angle_alpha   90.00
_cell.angle_beta   90.00
_cell.angle_gamma   90.00
#
_symmetry.space_group_name_H-M   'P 1'
#
loop_
_entity.id
_entity.type
_entity.pdbx_description
1 polymer ?
#
loop_
_entity_poly.entity_id
_entity_poly.type
_entity_poly.pdbx_seq_one_letter_code
_entity_poly.pdbx_strand_id
1 'polypeptide(L)'
;MKVETERESRNKDLTRGKEPRVTHRRALVVEDEPAMCALIQEVLGSADIEAVTPVKSVDADGHFQVQKFDVILIGLCTPSADGIELVRKIRKSGFNPMTPIIMISDDQRPDALSRGFEAGASFFVYKPIDRVHLLSLIRVTQGTIEQERRRFRRIPVQAKVRLKSDKAELVGETIDISLNGALVRAPHTLPLGSLIEVSLYLLDGNKPVVGLGSVVRILSGNQMGILLDRFPASEVGRLQEYLLPRIPD
;
A
#
# COMPACT_ATOMS: atom_id res chain seq x y z
N MET A 1 -26.24 -51.23 -2.63
CA MET A 1 -26.45 -50.13 -3.59
C MET A 1 -26.84 -48.82 -2.88
N LYS A 2 -26.15 -48.49 -1.80
CA LYS A 2 -26.35 -47.24 -1.02
C LYS A 2 -25.05 -46.60 -0.50
N VAL A 3 -23.88 -47.10 -0.87
CA VAL A 3 -22.56 -46.62 -0.35
C VAL A 3 -21.73 -45.91 -1.42
N GLU A 4 -22.11 -45.98 -2.70
CA GLU A 4 -21.41 -45.30 -3.81
C GLU A 4 -21.88 -43.87 -4.04
N THR A 5 -23.07 -43.47 -3.64
CA THR A 5 -23.65 -42.15 -3.87
C THR A 5 -23.09 -41.08 -2.89
N GLU A 6 -22.55 -41.48 -1.74
CA GLU A 6 -21.98 -40.53 -0.77
C GLU A 6 -20.51 -40.17 -1.03
N ARG A 7 -19.80 -40.93 -1.86
CA ARG A 7 -18.40 -40.59 -2.24
C ARG A 7 -18.28 -39.59 -3.38
N GLU A 8 -19.27 -39.55 -4.28
CA GLU A 8 -19.26 -38.55 -5.36
C GLU A 8 -19.69 -37.16 -4.92
N SER A 9 -20.46 -37.04 -3.84
CA SER A 9 -20.87 -35.72 -3.30
C SER A 9 -19.76 -35.00 -2.54
N ARG A 10 -18.76 -35.72 -2.00
CA ARG A 10 -17.63 -35.13 -1.26
C ARG A 10 -16.48 -34.65 -2.13
N ASN A 11 -16.47 -35.06 -3.42
CA ASN A 11 -15.35 -34.67 -4.31
C ASN A 11 -15.67 -33.47 -5.21
N LYS A 12 -16.88 -32.89 -5.12
CA LYS A 12 -17.30 -31.71 -5.87
C LYS A 12 -17.01 -30.38 -5.15
N ASP A 13 -16.66 -30.40 -3.85
CA ASP A 13 -16.36 -29.16 -3.08
C ASP A 13 -14.88 -28.76 -3.06
N LEU A 14 -13.98 -29.54 -3.68
CA LEU A 14 -12.53 -29.27 -3.66
C LEU A 14 -12.02 -28.53 -4.91
N THR A 15 -12.89 -28.19 -5.87
CA THR A 15 -12.51 -27.46 -7.09
C THR A 15 -13.19 -26.11 -7.25
N ARG A 16 -13.57 -25.46 -6.16
CA ARG A 16 -13.73 -24.00 -6.22
C ARG A 16 -12.33 -23.38 -6.27
N GLY A 17 -11.79 -23.29 -7.48
CA GLY A 17 -10.65 -22.49 -7.79
C GLY A 17 -10.88 -21.12 -7.18
N LYS A 18 -9.95 -20.66 -6.32
CA LYS A 18 -9.89 -19.24 -5.94
C LYS A 18 -9.76 -18.47 -7.23
N GLU A 19 -10.86 -17.87 -7.67
CA GLU A 19 -10.79 -16.81 -8.69
C GLU A 19 -9.67 -15.85 -8.28
N PRO A 20 -8.81 -15.41 -9.21
CA PRO A 20 -7.80 -14.41 -8.90
C PRO A 20 -8.56 -13.21 -8.31
N ARG A 21 -8.26 -12.84 -7.07
CA ARG A 21 -8.81 -11.64 -6.46
C ARG A 21 -8.38 -10.49 -7.34
N VAL A 22 -9.28 -10.04 -8.20
CA VAL A 22 -9.14 -8.75 -8.88
C VAL A 22 -8.98 -7.73 -7.77
N THR A 23 -7.78 -7.26 -7.55
CA THR A 23 -7.52 -6.23 -6.56
C THR A 23 -8.05 -4.93 -7.13
N HIS A 24 -9.32 -4.61 -6.83
CA HIS A 24 -9.93 -3.36 -7.21
C HIS A 24 -9.04 -2.20 -6.72
N ARG A 25 -8.81 -1.23 -7.59
CA ARG A 25 -8.14 0.01 -7.20
C ARG A 25 -9.02 0.74 -6.21
N ARG A 26 -8.42 1.33 -5.18
CA ARG A 26 -9.15 1.99 -4.10
C ARG A 26 -8.64 3.40 -3.87
N ALA A 27 -9.57 4.33 -3.79
CA ALA A 27 -9.30 5.72 -3.44
C ALA A 27 -9.89 6.03 -2.05
N LEU A 28 -9.15 6.78 -1.23
CA LEU A 28 -9.71 7.43 -0.04
C LEU A 28 -10.16 8.83 -0.44
N VAL A 29 -11.42 9.19 -0.14
CA VAL A 29 -11.99 10.51 -0.42
C VAL A 29 -12.34 11.19 0.89
N VAL A 30 -11.62 12.24 1.23
CA VAL A 30 -11.78 13.03 2.45
C VAL A 30 -12.34 14.40 2.08
N GLU A 31 -13.66 14.50 2.01
CA GLU A 31 -14.41 15.70 1.65
C GLU A 31 -15.75 15.67 2.40
N ASP A 32 -16.15 16.79 2.99
CA ASP A 32 -17.36 16.88 3.78
C ASP A 32 -18.57 17.40 2.99
N GLU A 33 -18.36 17.94 1.78
CA GLU A 33 -19.44 18.44 0.91
C GLU A 33 -20.08 17.29 0.13
N PRO A 34 -21.38 16.95 0.34
CA PRO A 34 -22.00 15.77 -0.26
C PRO A 34 -22.01 15.79 -1.80
N ALA A 35 -22.25 16.97 -2.41
CA ALA A 35 -22.26 17.12 -3.85
C ALA A 35 -20.89 16.85 -4.45
N MET A 36 -19.83 17.30 -3.79
CA MET A 36 -18.45 17.06 -4.20
C MET A 36 -18.06 15.59 -4.04
N CYS A 37 -18.43 14.97 -2.91
CA CYS A 37 -18.23 13.53 -2.72
C CYS A 37 -18.88 12.71 -3.83
N ALA A 38 -20.14 13.02 -4.19
CA ALA A 38 -20.87 12.33 -5.26
C ALA A 38 -20.18 12.47 -6.60
N LEU A 39 -19.73 13.68 -6.96
CA LEU A 39 -18.99 13.94 -8.20
C LEU A 39 -17.68 13.13 -8.24
N ILE A 40 -16.90 13.14 -7.15
CA ILE A 40 -15.63 12.42 -7.08
C ILE A 40 -15.86 10.91 -7.19
N GLN A 41 -16.85 10.36 -6.49
CA GLN A 41 -17.19 8.94 -6.54
C GLN A 41 -17.58 8.52 -7.95
N GLU A 42 -18.36 9.32 -8.65
CA GLU A 42 -18.76 9.03 -10.03
C GLU A 42 -17.56 9.04 -10.99
N VAL A 43 -16.65 10.01 -10.84
CA VAL A 43 -15.42 10.10 -11.67
C VAL A 43 -14.49 8.91 -11.37
N LEU A 44 -14.30 8.55 -10.11
CA LEU A 44 -13.51 7.38 -9.71
C LEU A 44 -14.12 6.08 -10.25
N GLY A 45 -15.43 5.92 -10.14
CA GLY A 45 -16.16 4.77 -10.70
C GLY A 45 -15.96 4.63 -12.21
N SER A 46 -15.94 5.75 -12.96
CA SER A 46 -15.65 5.74 -14.40
C SER A 46 -14.21 5.35 -14.75
N ALA A 47 -13.30 5.40 -13.78
CA ALA A 47 -11.91 4.98 -13.89
C ALA A 47 -11.63 3.59 -13.26
N ASP A 48 -12.69 2.85 -12.91
CA ASP A 48 -12.62 1.54 -12.25
C ASP A 48 -11.86 1.58 -10.90
N ILE A 49 -12.13 2.64 -10.13
CA ILE A 49 -11.57 2.86 -8.80
C ILE A 49 -12.70 2.91 -7.76
N GLU A 50 -12.65 2.03 -6.76
CA GLU A 50 -13.56 2.02 -5.62
C GLU A 50 -13.27 3.21 -4.69
N ALA A 51 -14.27 4.05 -4.44
CA ALA A 51 -14.15 5.16 -3.51
C ALA A 51 -14.52 4.73 -2.09
N VAL A 52 -13.63 4.96 -1.15
CA VAL A 52 -13.86 4.83 0.31
C VAL A 52 -13.98 6.23 0.89
N THR A 53 -15.16 6.57 1.41
CA THR A 53 -15.43 7.89 1.97
C THR A 53 -15.74 7.72 3.47
N PRO A 54 -14.92 8.28 4.36
CA PRO A 54 -15.25 8.35 5.79
C PRO A 54 -16.56 9.12 6.03
N VAL A 55 -17.25 8.82 7.11
CA VAL A 55 -18.48 9.54 7.49
C VAL A 55 -18.20 11.02 7.76
N LYS A 56 -17.03 11.29 8.34
CA LYS A 56 -16.49 12.65 8.51
C LYS A 56 -15.01 12.65 8.18
N SER A 57 -14.47 13.76 7.69
CA SER A 57 -13.04 13.88 7.35
C SER A 57 -12.12 13.60 8.53
N VAL A 58 -12.55 13.88 9.77
CA VAL A 58 -11.78 13.56 10.99
C VAL A 58 -11.57 12.05 11.18
N ASP A 59 -12.44 11.21 10.62
CA ASP A 59 -12.34 9.74 10.75
C ASP A 59 -11.36 9.11 9.74
N ALA A 60 -10.77 9.91 8.86
CA ALA A 60 -9.86 9.45 7.83
C ALA A 60 -8.64 8.68 8.37
N ASP A 61 -8.16 9.05 9.58
CA ASP A 61 -7.02 8.39 10.25
C ASP A 61 -7.27 6.88 10.41
N GLY A 62 -8.50 6.48 10.75
CA GLY A 62 -8.89 5.07 10.89
C GLY A 62 -8.79 4.26 9.59
N HIS A 63 -8.78 4.92 8.44
CA HIS A 63 -8.68 4.27 7.14
C HIS A 63 -7.24 4.19 6.64
N PHE A 64 -6.50 5.30 6.54
CA PHE A 64 -5.17 5.28 5.92
C PHE A 64 -4.09 4.67 6.81
N GLN A 65 -4.32 4.52 8.10
CA GLN A 65 -3.38 3.86 9.01
C GLN A 65 -3.44 2.33 8.96
N VAL A 66 -4.54 1.75 8.48
CA VAL A 66 -4.77 0.30 8.52
C VAL A 66 -4.75 -0.35 7.13
N GLN A 67 -4.85 0.44 6.06
CA GLN A 67 -4.89 -0.09 4.69
C GLN A 67 -4.22 0.83 3.67
N LYS A 68 -3.78 0.23 2.55
CA LYS A 68 -3.21 0.93 1.40
C LYS A 68 -4.32 1.45 0.49
N PHE A 69 -4.14 2.67 -0.02
CA PHE A 69 -4.92 3.25 -1.12
C PHE A 69 -4.04 3.48 -2.35
N ASP A 70 -4.66 3.50 -3.51
CA ASP A 70 -3.99 3.77 -4.78
C ASP A 70 -3.91 5.27 -5.07
N VAL A 71 -4.90 6.03 -4.62
CA VAL A 71 -4.93 7.50 -4.68
C VAL A 71 -5.73 8.01 -3.48
N ILE A 72 -5.41 9.21 -3.01
CA ILE A 72 -6.14 9.88 -1.93
C ILE A 72 -6.53 11.27 -2.41
N LEU A 73 -7.82 11.62 -2.27
CA LEU A 73 -8.35 12.94 -2.55
C LEU A 73 -8.72 13.61 -1.23
N ILE A 74 -8.27 14.84 -1.01
CA ILE A 74 -8.44 15.55 0.28
C ILE A 74 -8.87 16.98 0.03
N GLY A 75 -10.00 17.40 0.62
CA GLY A 75 -10.37 18.80 0.75
C GLY A 75 -9.34 19.57 1.57
N LEU A 76 -8.88 20.72 1.08
CA LEU A 76 -7.88 21.55 1.78
C LEU A 76 -8.44 22.03 3.13
N CYS A 77 -9.66 22.52 3.12
CA CYS A 77 -10.38 22.98 4.30
C CYS A 77 -11.73 22.27 4.35
N THR A 78 -11.85 21.29 5.23
CA THR A 78 -13.15 20.69 5.51
C THR A 78 -13.62 21.16 6.90
N PRO A 79 -14.92 21.24 7.16
CA PRO A 79 -15.43 21.64 8.47
C PRO A 79 -14.92 20.79 9.64
N SER A 80 -14.55 19.54 9.39
CA SER A 80 -14.15 18.60 10.41
C SER A 80 -12.66 18.29 10.47
N ALA A 81 -11.85 18.73 9.47
CA ALA A 81 -10.41 18.43 9.43
C ALA A 81 -9.59 19.45 8.64
N ASP A 82 -8.33 19.63 9.03
CA ASP A 82 -7.31 20.36 8.25
C ASP A 82 -6.66 19.40 7.25
N GLY A 83 -6.90 19.63 5.96
CA GLY A 83 -6.37 18.80 4.88
C GLY A 83 -4.84 18.77 4.83
N ILE A 84 -4.15 19.87 5.16
CA ILE A 84 -2.67 19.93 5.17
C ILE A 84 -2.13 19.02 6.28
N GLU A 85 -2.74 19.04 7.45
CA GLU A 85 -2.34 18.17 8.55
C GLU A 85 -2.59 16.70 8.23
N LEU A 86 -3.70 16.39 7.57
CA LEU A 86 -3.98 15.03 7.08
C LEU A 86 -2.92 14.56 6.08
N VAL A 87 -2.50 15.40 5.14
CA VAL A 87 -1.42 15.06 4.20
C VAL A 87 -0.14 14.70 4.96
N ARG A 88 0.26 15.50 5.96
CA ARG A 88 1.45 15.19 6.79
C ARG A 88 1.33 13.87 7.53
N LYS A 89 0.16 13.56 8.09
CA LYS A 89 -0.09 12.27 8.76
C LYS A 89 -0.02 11.10 7.79
N ILE A 90 -0.61 11.23 6.60
CA ILE A 90 -0.58 10.20 5.56
C ILE A 90 0.86 9.93 5.12
N ARG A 91 1.69 10.97 4.93
CA ARG A 91 3.10 10.81 4.56
C ARG A 91 3.94 10.10 5.62
N LYS A 92 3.51 10.17 6.89
CA LYS A 92 4.12 9.44 8.02
C LYS A 92 3.51 8.07 8.27
N SER A 93 2.43 7.70 7.57
CA SER A 93 1.76 6.41 7.74
C SER A 93 2.58 5.25 7.18
N GLY A 94 2.42 4.05 7.75
CA GLY A 94 3.10 2.84 7.28
C GLY A 94 2.61 2.32 5.92
N PHE A 95 1.39 2.69 5.50
CA PHE A 95 0.77 2.16 4.29
C PHE A 95 0.78 3.13 3.11
N ASN A 96 0.71 4.45 3.37
CA ASN A 96 0.43 5.45 2.34
C ASN A 96 1.49 6.56 2.17
N PRO A 97 2.78 6.35 2.52
CA PRO A 97 3.79 7.42 2.48
C PRO A 97 4.03 7.96 1.07
N MET A 98 3.86 7.13 0.03
CA MET A 98 4.09 7.48 -1.37
C MET A 98 2.82 7.52 -2.21
N THR A 99 1.65 7.24 -1.63
CA THR A 99 0.37 7.28 -2.36
C THR A 99 0.15 8.68 -2.96
N PRO A 100 -0.22 8.79 -4.25
CA PRO A 100 -0.57 10.08 -4.85
C PRO A 100 -1.70 10.74 -4.05
N ILE A 101 -1.50 12.01 -3.68
CA ILE A 101 -2.49 12.82 -2.98
C ILE A 101 -2.89 13.98 -3.88
N ILE A 102 -4.19 14.08 -4.16
CA ILE A 102 -4.82 15.18 -4.88
C ILE A 102 -5.54 16.06 -3.85
N MET A 103 -5.10 17.30 -3.69
CA MET A 103 -5.80 18.26 -2.85
C MET A 103 -6.87 19.01 -3.64
N ILE A 104 -8.01 19.21 -3.01
CA ILE A 104 -9.17 19.92 -3.54
C ILE A 104 -9.34 21.21 -2.76
N SER A 105 -9.43 22.36 -3.41
CA SER A 105 -9.46 23.66 -2.75
C SER A 105 -10.34 24.70 -3.45
N ASP A 106 -11.00 25.51 -2.64
CA ASP A 106 -11.60 26.77 -3.10
C ASP A 106 -10.58 27.91 -3.05
N ASP A 107 -9.50 27.74 -2.29
CA ASP A 107 -8.47 28.73 -2.07
C ASP A 107 -7.41 28.65 -3.19
N GLN A 108 -7.36 29.67 -4.03
CA GLN A 108 -6.41 29.77 -5.13
C GLN A 108 -5.16 30.59 -4.78
N ARG A 109 -5.01 30.97 -3.52
CA ARG A 109 -3.83 31.74 -3.08
C ARG A 109 -2.55 30.91 -3.18
N PRO A 110 -1.45 31.50 -3.64
CA PRO A 110 -0.16 30.80 -3.78
C PRO A 110 0.32 30.15 -2.47
N ASP A 111 0.04 30.77 -1.32
CA ASP A 111 0.44 30.25 -0.02
C ASP A 111 -0.25 28.90 0.33
N ALA A 112 -1.51 28.78 -0.02
CA ALA A 112 -2.26 27.52 0.23
C ALA A 112 -1.68 26.37 -0.61
N LEU A 113 -1.38 26.66 -1.86
CA LEU A 113 -0.75 25.74 -2.81
C LEU A 113 0.65 25.31 -2.31
N SER A 114 1.50 26.28 -1.95
CA SER A 114 2.86 26.01 -1.45
C SER A 114 2.85 25.13 -0.21
N ARG A 115 2.03 25.47 0.80
CA ARG A 115 1.91 24.67 2.04
C ARG A 115 1.44 23.25 1.78
N GLY A 116 0.52 23.08 0.83
CA GLY A 116 0.04 21.74 0.45
C GLY A 116 1.12 20.89 -0.20
N PHE A 117 1.89 21.44 -1.15
CA PHE A 117 3.02 20.73 -1.76
C PHE A 117 4.14 20.45 -0.74
N GLU A 118 4.47 21.39 0.14
CA GLU A 118 5.43 21.17 1.23
C GLU A 118 4.99 20.08 2.20
N ALA A 119 3.68 19.94 2.44
CA ALA A 119 3.14 18.86 3.23
C ALA A 119 3.24 17.50 2.51
N GLY A 120 3.40 17.50 1.18
CA GLY A 120 3.56 16.29 0.37
C GLY A 120 2.37 15.98 -0.56
N ALA A 121 1.50 16.93 -0.86
CA ALA A 121 0.50 16.77 -1.92
C ALA A 121 1.19 16.54 -3.28
N SER A 122 0.55 15.75 -4.14
CA SER A 122 1.07 15.46 -5.48
C SER A 122 0.45 16.38 -6.54
N PHE A 123 -0.82 16.74 -6.35
CA PHE A 123 -1.60 17.56 -7.27
C PHE A 123 -2.61 18.42 -6.53
N PHE A 124 -3.07 19.48 -7.19
CA PHE A 124 -4.14 20.34 -6.75
C PHE A 124 -5.23 20.45 -7.80
N VAL A 125 -6.48 20.48 -7.35
CA VAL A 125 -7.66 20.78 -8.16
C VAL A 125 -8.46 21.87 -7.46
N TYR A 126 -8.85 22.88 -8.22
CA TYR A 126 -9.66 23.98 -7.69
C TYR A 126 -11.14 23.76 -7.96
N LYS A 127 -11.97 24.12 -7.00
CA LYS A 127 -13.42 24.20 -7.18
C LYS A 127 -13.79 25.44 -8.03
N PRO A 128 -14.79 25.35 -8.93
CA PRO A 128 -15.62 24.18 -9.21
C PRO A 128 -14.83 23.12 -10.01
N ILE A 129 -14.99 21.85 -9.61
CA ILE A 129 -14.28 20.76 -10.30
C ILE A 129 -15.02 20.40 -11.58
N ASP A 130 -14.30 20.44 -12.70
CA ASP A 130 -14.75 19.84 -13.95
C ASP A 130 -14.43 18.34 -13.98
N ARG A 131 -15.43 17.54 -14.37
CA ARG A 131 -15.32 16.09 -14.48
C ARG A 131 -14.18 15.64 -15.38
N VAL A 132 -14.07 16.25 -16.55
CA VAL A 132 -13.06 15.89 -17.56
C VAL A 132 -11.67 16.17 -17.01
N HIS A 133 -11.51 17.31 -16.33
CA HIS A 133 -10.25 17.69 -15.71
C HIS A 133 -9.85 16.72 -14.60
N LEU A 134 -10.78 16.40 -13.68
CA LEU A 134 -10.51 15.44 -12.60
C LEU A 134 -10.18 14.04 -13.14
N LEU A 135 -10.94 13.57 -14.14
CA LEU A 135 -10.68 12.28 -14.79
C LEU A 135 -9.31 12.25 -15.46
N SER A 136 -8.93 13.34 -16.14
CA SER A 136 -7.61 13.46 -16.78
C SER A 136 -6.51 13.41 -15.74
N LEU A 137 -6.67 14.08 -14.62
CA LEU A 137 -5.71 14.07 -13.52
C LEU A 137 -5.56 12.67 -12.90
N ILE A 138 -6.69 11.98 -12.68
CA ILE A 138 -6.66 10.60 -12.20
C ILE A 138 -5.92 9.69 -13.19
N ARG A 139 -6.13 9.86 -14.50
CA ARG A 139 -5.40 9.11 -15.53
C ARG A 139 -3.90 9.40 -15.53
N VAL A 140 -3.50 10.63 -15.35
CA VAL A 140 -2.07 11.00 -15.20
C VAL A 140 -1.45 10.34 -13.98
N THR A 141 -2.21 10.19 -12.88
CA THR A 141 -1.72 9.48 -11.68
C THR A 141 -1.65 7.96 -11.87
N GLN A 142 -2.29 7.38 -12.89
CA GLN A 142 -2.33 5.91 -13.07
C GLN A 142 -0.94 5.29 -13.23
N GLY A 143 -0.02 5.94 -13.92
CA GLY A 143 1.37 5.48 -14.01
C GLY A 143 2.05 5.39 -12.64
N THR A 144 1.84 6.40 -11.80
CA THR A 144 2.34 6.42 -10.41
C THR A 144 1.63 5.37 -9.55
N ILE A 145 0.30 5.24 -9.71
CA ILE A 145 -0.51 4.22 -9.02
C ILE A 145 0.01 2.83 -9.35
N GLU A 146 0.26 2.52 -10.62
CA GLU A 146 0.74 1.21 -11.05
C GLU A 146 2.16 0.93 -10.52
N GLN A 147 3.03 1.93 -10.54
CA GLN A 147 4.37 1.83 -9.97
C GLN A 147 4.32 1.57 -8.45
N GLU A 148 3.45 2.28 -7.73
CA GLU A 148 3.23 2.05 -6.30
C GLU A 148 2.63 0.66 -6.03
N ARG A 149 1.64 0.23 -6.81
CA ARG A 149 1.08 -1.12 -6.68
C ARG A 149 2.15 -2.20 -6.85
N ARG A 150 3.04 -2.08 -7.83
CA ARG A 150 4.16 -3.01 -8.02
C ARG A 150 5.07 -3.05 -6.81
N ARG A 151 5.34 -1.92 -6.15
CA ARG A 151 6.17 -1.86 -4.94
C ARG A 151 5.56 -2.60 -3.75
N PHE A 152 4.23 -2.59 -3.62
CA PHE A 152 3.51 -3.23 -2.52
C PHE A 152 2.99 -4.63 -2.86
N ARG A 153 3.04 -5.03 -4.14
CA ARG A 153 2.59 -6.35 -4.56
C ARG A 153 3.50 -7.40 -3.93
N ARG A 154 2.88 -8.30 -3.18
CA ARG A 154 3.59 -9.36 -2.45
C ARG A 154 3.61 -10.63 -3.27
N ILE A 155 4.78 -11.20 -3.44
CA ILE A 155 5.00 -12.44 -4.16
C ILE A 155 5.33 -13.50 -3.13
N PRO A 156 4.65 -14.65 -3.13
CA PRO A 156 5.02 -15.79 -2.30
C PRO A 156 6.44 -16.26 -2.72
N VAL A 157 7.40 -16.07 -1.84
CA VAL A 157 8.78 -16.48 -2.06
C VAL A 157 9.33 -17.04 -0.75
N GLN A 158 9.74 -18.31 -0.77
CA GLN A 158 10.48 -18.94 0.32
C GLN A 158 11.97 -18.75 0.06
N ALA A 159 12.55 -17.77 0.71
CA ALA A 159 13.97 -17.47 0.63
C ALA A 159 14.56 -17.38 2.03
N LYS A 160 15.78 -17.85 2.20
CA LYS A 160 16.53 -17.67 3.45
C LYS A 160 16.71 -16.18 3.71
N VAL A 161 16.46 -15.75 4.95
CA VAL A 161 16.68 -14.38 5.39
C VAL A 161 17.45 -14.38 6.70
N ARG A 162 18.41 -13.46 6.80
CA ARG A 162 19.11 -13.16 8.05
C ARG A 162 18.71 -11.76 8.49
N LEU A 163 18.32 -11.67 9.77
CA LEU A 163 17.88 -10.44 10.42
C LEU A 163 18.83 -10.18 11.58
N LYS A 164 19.55 -9.07 11.55
CA LYS A 164 20.50 -8.70 12.59
C LYS A 164 20.07 -7.38 13.22
N SER A 165 19.84 -7.39 14.52
CA SER A 165 19.67 -6.22 15.37
C SER A 165 20.89 -6.02 16.25
N ASP A 166 20.94 -4.93 17.01
CA ASP A 166 22.02 -4.69 17.99
C ASP A 166 22.12 -5.78 19.08
N LYS A 167 21.00 -6.50 19.34
CA LYS A 167 20.88 -7.45 20.45
C LYS A 167 20.72 -8.90 20.02
N ALA A 168 20.39 -9.16 18.79
CA ALA A 168 20.07 -10.51 18.31
C ALA A 168 20.32 -10.67 16.82
N GLU A 169 20.67 -11.87 16.42
CA GLU A 169 20.72 -12.31 15.03
C GLU A 169 19.79 -13.51 14.84
N LEU A 170 18.91 -13.44 13.86
CA LEU A 170 17.96 -14.49 13.52
C LEU A 170 18.14 -14.93 12.07
N VAL A 171 18.00 -16.21 11.87
CA VAL A 171 17.86 -16.80 10.54
C VAL A 171 16.44 -17.35 10.42
N GLY A 172 15.78 -16.98 9.35
CA GLY A 172 14.41 -17.39 9.04
C GLY A 172 14.20 -17.58 7.56
N GLU A 173 12.94 -17.69 7.19
CA GLU A 173 12.49 -17.80 5.80
C GLU A 173 11.43 -16.75 5.51
N THR A 174 11.44 -16.20 4.31
CA THR A 174 10.36 -15.34 3.84
C THR A 174 9.14 -16.19 3.49
N ILE A 175 7.95 -15.65 3.73
CA ILE A 175 6.68 -16.20 3.28
C ILE A 175 6.27 -15.50 2.00
N ASP A 176 6.40 -14.17 2.00
CA ASP A 176 6.20 -13.31 0.86
C ASP A 176 7.16 -12.12 0.90
N ILE A 177 7.43 -11.55 -0.28
CA ILE A 177 8.29 -10.38 -0.44
C ILE A 177 7.65 -9.40 -1.41
N SER A 178 7.81 -8.11 -1.16
CA SER A 178 7.56 -7.00 -2.09
C SER A 178 8.78 -6.07 -2.13
N LEU A 179 8.76 -5.05 -2.99
CA LEU A 179 9.85 -4.07 -3.02
C LEU A 179 10.02 -3.28 -1.71
N ASN A 180 8.94 -3.16 -0.92
CA ASN A 180 8.93 -2.38 0.32
C ASN A 180 8.84 -3.22 1.60
N GLY A 181 8.73 -4.54 1.51
CA GLY A 181 8.61 -5.34 2.73
C GLY A 181 8.61 -6.83 2.51
N ALA A 182 8.82 -7.56 3.59
CA ALA A 182 8.78 -9.01 3.63
C ALA A 182 7.94 -9.51 4.82
N LEU A 183 7.25 -10.62 4.64
CA LEU A 183 6.73 -11.41 5.74
C LEU A 183 7.71 -12.55 5.99
N VAL A 184 8.21 -12.63 7.21
CA VAL A 184 9.26 -13.58 7.60
C VAL A 184 8.76 -14.47 8.73
N ARG A 185 9.09 -15.76 8.65
CA ARG A 185 8.98 -16.72 9.75
C ARG A 185 10.37 -17.04 10.28
N ALA A 186 10.56 -16.95 11.59
CA ALA A 186 11.81 -17.24 12.27
C ALA A 186 11.55 -18.06 13.55
N PRO A 187 12.56 -18.61 14.25
CA PRO A 187 12.37 -19.37 15.50
C PRO A 187 11.65 -18.59 16.60
N HIS A 188 11.87 -17.29 16.65
CA HIS A 188 11.15 -16.33 17.50
C HIS A 188 11.05 -14.96 16.79
N THR A 189 10.26 -14.05 17.34
CA THR A 189 10.08 -12.70 16.78
C THR A 189 10.98 -11.69 17.48
N LEU A 190 11.40 -10.65 16.73
CA LEU A 190 12.01 -9.46 17.31
C LEU A 190 10.91 -8.50 17.79
N PRO A 191 11.18 -7.64 18.75
CA PRO A 191 10.23 -6.63 19.23
C PRO A 191 9.73 -5.72 18.09
N LEU A 192 8.48 -5.27 18.20
CA LEU A 192 7.91 -4.29 17.30
C LEU A 192 8.76 -2.99 17.30
N GLY A 193 9.02 -2.42 16.13
CA GLY A 193 9.87 -1.23 15.98
C GLY A 193 11.38 -1.49 15.99
N SER A 194 11.83 -2.74 16.17
CA SER A 194 13.26 -3.06 16.10
C SER A 194 13.84 -2.68 14.76
N LEU A 195 14.92 -1.90 14.76
CA LEU A 195 15.76 -1.64 13.59
C LEU A 195 16.67 -2.85 13.34
N ILE A 196 16.73 -3.27 12.09
CA ILE A 196 17.43 -4.50 11.70
C ILE A 196 18.18 -4.33 10.38
N GLU A 197 19.33 -4.95 10.28
CA GLU A 197 19.94 -5.26 8.98
C GLU A 197 19.27 -6.51 8.42
N VAL A 198 18.85 -6.45 7.17
CA VAL A 198 18.15 -7.53 6.47
C VAL A 198 19.03 -8.03 5.36
N SER A 199 19.33 -9.34 5.35
CA SER A 199 20.04 -10.01 4.27
C SER A 199 19.13 -11.06 3.63
N LEU A 200 18.65 -10.81 2.40
CA LEU A 200 17.76 -11.69 1.64
C LEU A 200 18.56 -12.53 0.65
N TYR A 201 18.46 -13.84 0.74
CA TYR A 201 19.15 -14.80 -0.17
C TYR A 201 18.16 -15.25 -1.27
N LEU A 202 17.99 -14.40 -2.30
CA LEU A 202 16.95 -14.56 -3.33
C LEU A 202 17.38 -15.38 -4.54
N LEU A 203 18.68 -15.53 -4.77
CA LEU A 203 19.26 -16.22 -5.92
C LEU A 203 20.27 -17.27 -5.45
N ASP A 204 20.47 -18.31 -6.24
CA ASP A 204 21.40 -19.42 -5.95
C ASP A 204 22.89 -19.02 -5.94
N GLY A 205 23.18 -17.75 -6.13
CA GLY A 205 24.53 -17.18 -6.11
C GLY A 205 24.84 -16.41 -4.82
N ASN A 206 25.04 -17.08 -3.74
CA ASN A 206 25.73 -16.68 -2.48
C ASN A 206 25.76 -15.21 -2.01
N LYS A 207 25.42 -14.22 -2.82
CA LYS A 207 25.44 -12.80 -2.41
C LYS A 207 24.02 -12.34 -2.04
N PRO A 208 23.72 -12.12 -0.75
CA PRO A 208 22.42 -11.63 -0.34
C PRO A 208 22.15 -10.20 -0.84
N VAL A 209 20.88 -9.84 -0.96
CA VAL A 209 20.42 -8.46 -1.04
C VAL A 209 20.39 -7.89 0.37
N VAL A 210 21.17 -6.83 0.64
CA VAL A 210 21.38 -6.32 1.99
C VAL A 210 20.89 -4.88 2.12
N GLY A 211 20.18 -4.61 3.21
CA GLY A 211 19.72 -3.25 3.54
C GLY A 211 19.22 -3.16 4.98
N LEU A 212 18.69 -2.00 5.32
CA LEU A 212 18.11 -1.75 6.63
C LEU A 212 16.58 -1.83 6.55
N GLY A 213 15.98 -2.27 7.65
CA GLY A 213 14.54 -2.34 7.79
C GLY A 213 14.09 -2.25 9.25
N SER A 214 12.80 -2.38 9.45
CA SER A 214 12.22 -2.40 10.79
C SER A 214 11.08 -3.42 10.91
N VAL A 215 10.86 -3.94 12.10
CA VAL A 215 9.74 -4.82 12.42
C VAL A 215 8.49 -3.96 12.60
N VAL A 216 7.52 -4.06 11.68
CA VAL A 216 6.31 -3.22 11.67
C VAL A 216 5.05 -3.96 12.15
N ARG A 217 5.10 -5.28 12.26
CA ARG A 217 4.01 -6.09 12.83
C ARG A 217 4.50 -7.45 13.28
N ILE A 218 3.82 -8.02 14.27
CA ILE A 218 4.03 -9.38 14.75
C ILE A 218 2.73 -10.15 14.56
N LEU A 219 2.81 -11.37 14.06
CA LEU A 219 1.70 -12.27 13.80
C LEU A 219 1.88 -13.58 14.55
N SER A 220 0.82 -14.39 14.63
CA SER A 220 0.90 -15.74 15.20
C SER A 220 1.87 -16.64 14.44
N GLY A 221 2.39 -17.69 15.09
CA GLY A 221 3.28 -18.65 14.43
C GLY A 221 4.68 -18.11 14.15
N ASN A 222 5.20 -17.26 15.02
CA ASN A 222 6.54 -16.66 14.93
C ASN A 222 6.78 -15.92 13.59
N GLN A 223 5.76 -15.24 13.10
CA GLN A 223 5.82 -14.44 11.89
C GLN A 223 5.94 -12.96 12.22
N MET A 224 6.74 -12.25 11.44
CA MET A 224 6.88 -10.80 11.55
C MET A 224 6.89 -10.14 10.18
N GLY A 225 6.19 -9.01 10.08
CA GLY A 225 6.25 -8.13 8.92
C GLY A 225 7.41 -7.16 9.07
N ILE A 226 8.24 -7.12 8.03
CA ILE A 226 9.42 -6.27 7.97
C ILE A 226 9.20 -5.23 6.89
N LEU A 227 9.37 -3.96 7.22
CA LEU A 227 9.49 -2.87 6.27
C LEU A 227 10.94 -2.83 5.80
N LEU A 228 11.16 -2.79 4.48
CA LEU A 228 12.46 -2.59 3.85
C LEU A 228 12.62 -1.10 3.58
N ASP A 229 13.37 -0.40 4.43
CA ASP A 229 13.37 1.07 4.46
C ASP A 229 14.56 1.67 3.69
N ARG A 230 15.78 1.23 3.96
CA ARG A 230 17.00 1.77 3.37
C ARG A 230 17.85 0.69 2.74
N PHE A 231 17.68 0.54 1.43
CA PHE A 231 18.52 -0.32 0.61
C PHE A 231 19.35 0.53 -0.33
N PRO A 232 20.65 0.27 -0.49
CA PRO A 232 21.46 0.89 -1.53
C PRO A 232 20.82 0.72 -2.90
N ALA A 233 20.99 1.69 -3.80
CA ALA A 233 20.37 1.66 -5.13
C ALA A 233 20.70 0.38 -5.91
N SER A 234 21.93 -0.14 -5.78
CA SER A 234 22.34 -1.42 -6.36
C SER A 234 21.57 -2.61 -5.82
N GLU A 235 21.25 -2.62 -4.53
CA GLU A 235 20.50 -3.70 -3.89
C GLU A 235 19.01 -3.61 -4.22
N VAL A 236 18.48 -2.39 -4.34
CA VAL A 236 17.12 -2.16 -4.88
C VAL A 236 17.01 -2.70 -6.30
N GLY A 237 17.99 -2.43 -7.17
CA GLY A 237 18.04 -2.96 -8.54
C GLY A 237 17.98 -4.49 -8.56
N ARG A 238 18.81 -5.16 -7.75
CA ARG A 238 18.83 -6.63 -7.63
C ARG A 238 17.50 -7.20 -7.11
N LEU A 239 16.88 -6.52 -6.15
CA LEU A 239 15.55 -6.91 -5.64
C LEU A 239 14.48 -6.75 -6.73
N GLN A 240 14.53 -5.67 -7.52
CA GLN A 240 13.63 -5.44 -8.65
C GLN A 240 13.81 -6.49 -9.75
N GLU A 241 15.04 -6.77 -10.17
CA GLU A 241 15.35 -7.81 -11.16
C GLU A 241 14.80 -9.18 -10.76
N TYR A 242 14.82 -9.49 -9.47
CA TYR A 242 14.26 -10.74 -8.96
C TYR A 242 12.72 -10.73 -8.91
N LEU A 243 12.11 -9.66 -8.41
CA LEU A 243 10.67 -9.60 -8.13
C LEU A 243 9.83 -9.27 -9.36
N LEU A 244 10.26 -8.30 -10.21
CA LEU A 244 9.42 -7.80 -11.31
C LEU A 244 8.98 -8.88 -12.30
N PRO A 245 9.84 -9.84 -12.74
CA PRO A 245 9.40 -10.90 -13.65
C PRO A 245 8.40 -11.90 -13.02
N ARG A 246 8.26 -11.89 -11.71
CA ARG A 246 7.41 -12.79 -10.93
C ARG A 246 6.07 -12.16 -10.52
N ILE A 247 5.92 -10.86 -10.77
CA ILE A 247 4.66 -10.16 -10.55
C ILE A 247 3.73 -10.54 -11.70
N PRO A 248 2.62 -11.27 -11.45
CA PRO A 248 1.63 -11.52 -12.49
C PRO A 248 0.99 -10.19 -12.92
N ASP A 249 0.65 -10.07 -14.19
CA ASP A 249 -0.04 -8.92 -14.80
C ASP A 249 -1.41 -8.64 -14.15
#